data_d0a0f5660d3d4a4bb4155a57068f3ce3
#
_entry.id   d0a0f5660d3d4a4bb4155a57068f3ce3
#
_cell.length_a   1.000
_cell.length_b   1.000
_cell.length_c   1.000
_cell.angle_alpha   90.00
_cell.angle_beta   90.00
_cell.angle_gamma   90.00
#
_symmetry.space_group_name_H-M   'P 1'
#
loop_
_entity.id
_entity.type
_entity.pdbx_description
1 polymer ?
#
loop_
_entity_poly.entity_id
_entity_poly.type
_entity_poly.pdbx_seq_one_letter_code
_entity_poly.pdbx_strand_id
1 'polypeptide(L)'
;MRALRVQELRELGFPALRLVNGPLTLTLIPDLGGKIAVWEDRRRGLSWLWRNPYLPWRLPQAEARYVQEFDLGGWDECFPAIAPGIYPADPWVGTPIPDHGELWSQPWKIQIRIEEGKRLIVTGAAEGRSFPYRFERTLILEADRPAVRIRYRLQNTAEHTFYFLWAAHPLFPLLPGMRLLIPGPATARVAAAIGVAPQAMVFPWPQLPIEGGFLDLREPDPEGKWALKLFLRPAASWARLIHPTGAWWEIGWRGPITHLGLWINAGGWSGANTPPYQNLALEPAIGAPDDLGVAMREWGFFGLLPPLQEMEWSLQVTVG
;
A
#
# COMPACT_ATOMS: atom_id res chain seq x y z
N MET A 1 9.40 -4.03 -32.01
CA MET A 1 10.10 -3.59 -30.78
C MET A 1 9.84 -4.66 -29.72
N ARG A 2 10.82 -5.06 -28.90
CA ARG A 2 10.58 -6.02 -27.80
C ARG A 2 9.60 -5.41 -26.80
N ALA A 3 8.53 -6.12 -26.47
CA ALA A 3 7.49 -5.65 -25.54
C ALA A 3 8.05 -5.46 -24.12
N LEU A 4 9.01 -6.29 -23.70
CA LEU A 4 9.63 -6.23 -22.36
C LEU A 4 10.95 -5.45 -22.43
N ARG A 5 11.08 -4.44 -21.56
CA ARG A 5 12.30 -3.65 -21.40
C ARG A 5 12.52 -3.25 -19.94
N VAL A 6 13.78 -3.20 -19.55
CA VAL A 6 14.24 -2.55 -18.33
C VAL A 6 15.20 -1.44 -18.74
N GLN A 7 15.04 -0.28 -18.14
CA GLN A 7 15.89 0.88 -18.36
C GLN A 7 16.33 1.43 -17.01
N GLU A 8 17.63 1.58 -16.83
CA GLU A 8 18.18 2.37 -15.73
C GLU A 8 18.07 3.84 -16.10
N LEU A 9 17.60 4.64 -15.16
CA LEU A 9 17.41 6.09 -15.33
C LEU A 9 17.53 6.81 -13.98
N ARG A 10 17.36 8.12 -14.00
CA ARG A 10 17.11 8.88 -12.78
C ARG A 10 15.66 9.34 -12.76
N GLU A 11 14.98 9.03 -11.68
CA GLU A 11 13.63 9.52 -11.41
C GLU A 11 13.66 10.33 -10.12
N LEU A 12 13.23 11.60 -10.18
CA LEU A 12 13.20 12.50 -9.03
C LEU A 12 14.55 12.63 -8.28
N GLY A 13 15.67 12.52 -9.04
CA GLY A 13 17.02 12.59 -8.48
C GLY A 13 17.60 11.25 -8.03
N PHE A 14 16.83 10.15 -8.00
CA PHE A 14 17.27 8.83 -7.56
C PHE A 14 17.63 7.90 -8.72
N PRO A 15 18.59 6.99 -8.54
CA PRO A 15 18.72 5.84 -9.43
C PRO A 15 17.40 5.05 -9.43
N ALA A 16 16.90 4.74 -10.60
CA ALA A 16 15.60 4.10 -10.76
C ALA A 16 15.60 3.08 -11.90
N LEU A 17 14.65 2.15 -11.83
CA LEU A 17 14.43 1.10 -12.82
C LEU A 17 13.06 1.30 -13.46
N ARG A 18 13.04 1.59 -14.75
CA ARG A 18 11.80 1.65 -15.53
C ARG A 18 11.54 0.31 -16.20
N LEU A 19 10.43 -0.29 -15.84
CA LEU A 19 9.96 -1.59 -16.34
C LEU A 19 8.84 -1.36 -17.35
N VAL A 20 8.96 -1.92 -18.55
CA VAL A 20 7.95 -1.78 -19.60
C VAL A 20 7.58 -3.16 -20.11
N ASN A 21 6.27 -3.43 -20.25
CA ASN A 21 5.77 -4.70 -20.82
C ASN A 21 4.83 -4.51 -22.03
N GLY A 22 4.92 -3.38 -22.70
CA GLY A 22 4.02 -2.96 -23.76
C GLY A 22 2.99 -1.97 -23.21
N PRO A 23 1.85 -2.41 -22.66
CA PRO A 23 0.79 -1.53 -22.17
C PRO A 23 1.14 -0.77 -20.87
N LEU A 24 2.05 -1.29 -20.05
CA LEU A 24 2.37 -0.71 -18.74
C LEU A 24 3.81 -0.19 -18.68
N THR A 25 3.97 0.88 -17.89
CA THR A 25 5.26 1.35 -17.39
C THR A 25 5.20 1.43 -15.87
N LEU A 26 6.15 0.80 -15.19
CA LEU A 26 6.39 0.96 -13.76
C LEU A 26 7.78 1.55 -13.56
N THR A 27 7.93 2.48 -12.62
CA THR A 27 9.24 2.98 -12.20
C THR A 27 9.48 2.65 -10.74
N LEU A 28 10.55 1.91 -10.45
CA LEU A 28 10.97 1.53 -9.10
C LEU A 28 12.15 2.39 -8.66
N ILE A 29 12.16 2.80 -7.40
CA ILE A 29 13.29 3.45 -6.74
C ILE A 29 13.80 2.52 -5.63
N PRO A 30 14.87 1.74 -5.89
CA PRO A 30 15.41 0.78 -4.92
C PRO A 30 15.79 1.38 -3.59
N ASP A 31 16.42 2.57 -3.60
CA ASP A 31 16.94 3.26 -2.42
C ASP A 31 15.84 3.81 -1.49
N LEU A 32 14.61 3.89 -1.98
CA LEU A 32 13.42 4.32 -1.23
C LEU A 32 12.46 3.13 -0.97
N GLY A 33 12.94 2.07 -0.32
CA GLY A 33 12.11 0.92 0.02
C GLY A 33 11.58 0.14 -1.17
N GLY A 34 12.29 0.17 -2.32
CA GLY A 34 11.78 -0.43 -3.54
C GLY A 34 10.47 0.20 -4.01
N LYS A 35 10.19 1.46 -3.63
CA LYS A 35 8.98 2.23 -3.96
C LYS A 35 8.65 2.13 -5.45
N ILE A 36 7.38 1.83 -5.78
CA ILE A 36 6.88 2.02 -7.13
C ILE A 36 6.43 3.49 -7.24
N ALA A 37 7.27 4.32 -7.83
CA ALA A 37 7.03 5.76 -7.93
C ALA A 37 6.05 6.13 -9.06
N VAL A 38 5.98 5.29 -10.10
CA VAL A 38 5.13 5.48 -11.27
C VAL A 38 4.46 4.17 -11.63
N TRP A 39 3.15 4.24 -11.93
CA TRP A 39 2.37 3.18 -12.57
C TRP A 39 1.53 3.80 -13.68
N GLU A 40 1.92 3.58 -14.91
CA GLU A 40 1.31 4.19 -16.09
C GLU A 40 0.62 3.13 -16.97
N ASP A 41 -0.62 3.40 -17.36
CA ASP A 41 -1.26 2.74 -18.51
C ASP A 41 -0.93 3.54 -19.78
N ARG A 42 0.03 3.03 -20.55
CA ARG A 42 0.53 3.68 -21.78
C ARG A 42 -0.52 3.74 -22.90
N ARG A 43 -1.49 2.83 -22.89
CA ARG A 43 -2.58 2.80 -23.90
C ARG A 43 -3.47 4.03 -23.76
N ARG A 44 -3.58 4.58 -22.54
CA ARG A 44 -4.45 5.70 -22.18
C ARG A 44 -3.68 6.97 -21.81
N GLY A 45 -2.34 6.88 -21.67
CA GLY A 45 -1.51 7.96 -21.15
C GLY A 45 -1.88 8.34 -19.70
N LEU A 46 -2.35 7.38 -18.90
CA LEU A 46 -2.86 7.61 -17.56
C LEU A 46 -1.85 7.13 -16.52
N SER A 47 -1.42 8.04 -15.64
CA SER A 47 -0.64 7.72 -14.44
C SER A 47 -1.58 7.53 -13.26
N TRP A 48 -1.49 6.37 -12.61
CA TRP A 48 -2.40 5.98 -11.53
C TRP A 48 -1.97 6.46 -10.15
N LEU A 49 -0.66 6.49 -9.88
CA LEU A 49 -0.18 6.77 -8.54
C LEU A 49 -0.08 8.28 -8.28
N TRP A 50 -0.58 8.67 -7.11
CA TRP A 50 -0.48 10.02 -6.60
C TRP A 50 0.95 10.34 -6.19
N ARG A 51 1.34 11.60 -6.35
CA ARG A 51 2.60 12.17 -5.88
C ARG A 51 2.31 13.37 -5.02
N ASN A 52 2.92 13.43 -3.85
CA ASN A 52 2.80 14.60 -2.99
C ASN A 52 3.51 15.80 -3.64
N PRO A 53 2.79 16.91 -3.93
CA PRO A 53 3.38 18.06 -4.57
C PRO A 53 4.18 18.96 -3.63
N TYR A 54 4.07 18.73 -2.31
CA TYR A 54 4.61 19.62 -1.29
C TYR A 54 5.89 19.10 -0.64
N LEU A 55 6.14 17.79 -0.67
CA LEU A 55 7.29 17.18 -0.01
C LEU A 55 8.44 16.94 -0.98
N PRO A 56 9.68 17.35 -0.63
CA PRO A 56 10.85 17.10 -1.45
C PRO A 56 11.22 15.60 -1.39
N TRP A 57 11.55 15.03 -2.52
CA TRP A 57 12.07 13.68 -2.60
C TRP A 57 13.52 13.65 -2.12
N ARG A 58 13.78 12.90 -1.05
CA ARG A 58 15.09 12.74 -0.41
C ARG A 58 15.20 11.37 0.23
N LEU A 59 16.42 10.92 0.55
CA LEU A 59 16.63 9.68 1.31
C LEU A 59 16.18 9.88 2.76
N PRO A 60 15.43 8.92 3.32
CA PRO A 60 15.06 8.96 4.72
C PRO A 60 16.26 8.72 5.62
N GLN A 61 16.28 9.39 6.77
CA GLN A 61 17.15 9.03 7.88
C GLN A 61 16.51 7.93 8.72
N ALA A 62 17.28 7.26 9.57
CA ALA A 62 16.83 6.09 10.33
C ALA A 62 15.56 6.32 11.18
N GLU A 63 15.36 7.55 11.68
CA GLU A 63 14.24 7.95 12.53
C GLU A 63 13.23 8.86 11.80
N ALA A 64 13.26 8.85 10.47
CA ALA A 64 12.36 9.67 9.67
C ALA A 64 10.90 9.28 9.90
N ARG A 65 10.04 10.30 10.00
CA ARG A 65 8.60 10.11 10.19
C ARG A 65 7.91 10.12 8.83
N TYR A 66 7.32 8.98 8.46
CA TYR A 66 6.70 8.80 7.15
C TYR A 66 5.66 9.88 6.89
N VAL A 67 4.65 9.94 7.74
CA VAL A 67 3.50 10.82 7.58
C VAL A 67 3.87 12.31 7.50
N GLN A 68 4.85 12.76 8.30
CA GLN A 68 5.22 14.17 8.37
C GLN A 68 6.19 14.58 7.27
N GLU A 69 7.04 13.66 6.79
CA GLU A 69 8.21 14.02 5.98
C GLU A 69 8.36 13.23 4.69
N PHE A 70 7.77 12.04 4.62
CA PHE A 70 8.02 11.06 3.56
C PHE A 70 6.76 10.43 2.95
N ASP A 71 5.57 10.97 3.21
CA ASP A 71 4.37 10.65 2.42
C ASP A 71 4.50 11.24 1.01
N LEU A 72 5.47 10.70 0.26
CA LEU A 72 5.85 11.16 -1.07
C LEU A 72 4.87 10.70 -2.16
N GLY A 73 3.93 9.82 -1.80
CA GLY A 73 3.07 9.13 -2.76
C GLY A 73 3.75 7.89 -3.37
N GLY A 74 3.18 7.39 -4.46
CA GLY A 74 3.61 6.13 -5.05
C GLY A 74 3.01 4.91 -4.34
N TRP A 75 3.72 3.79 -4.33
CA TRP A 75 3.35 2.58 -3.64
C TRP A 75 4.49 2.11 -2.75
N ASP A 76 4.25 2.08 -1.45
CA ASP A 76 5.13 1.54 -0.42
C ASP A 76 4.60 0.23 0.15
N GLU A 77 5.47 -0.48 0.88
CA GLU A 77 5.11 -1.63 1.71
C GLU A 77 5.20 -1.22 3.19
N CYS A 78 4.10 -1.34 3.92
CA CYS A 78 4.07 -1.08 5.36
C CYS A 78 4.32 -2.39 6.13
N PHE A 79 5.39 -2.43 6.94
CA PHE A 79 5.76 -3.62 7.73
C PHE A 79 6.84 -3.26 8.79
N PRO A 80 6.78 -3.75 10.06
CA PRO A 80 5.87 -4.77 10.60
C PRO A 80 4.57 -4.20 11.18
N ALA A 81 4.29 -2.91 11.02
CA ALA A 81 3.01 -2.26 11.28
C ALA A 81 2.85 -1.04 10.38
N ILE A 82 1.66 -0.42 10.37
CA ILE A 82 1.37 0.80 9.63
C ILE A 82 1.56 2.00 10.55
N ALA A 83 0.86 2.04 11.70
CA ALA A 83 1.06 3.08 12.69
C ALA A 83 2.37 2.91 13.46
N PRO A 84 3.04 4.01 13.87
CA PRO A 84 4.16 3.93 14.79
C PRO A 84 3.70 3.42 16.15
N GLY A 85 4.56 2.68 16.85
CA GLY A 85 4.21 2.10 18.13
C GLY A 85 5.36 1.41 18.82
N ILE A 86 5.01 0.55 19.78
CA ILE A 86 5.95 -0.28 20.53
C ILE A 86 5.58 -1.75 20.28
N TYR A 87 6.57 -2.56 19.96
CA TYR A 87 6.34 -3.98 19.73
C TYR A 87 5.79 -4.65 21.01
N PRO A 88 4.65 -5.39 20.93
CA PRO A 88 3.89 -5.76 22.11
C PRO A 88 4.23 -7.12 22.72
N ALA A 89 5.17 -7.88 22.17
CA ALA A 89 5.42 -9.27 22.54
C ALA A 89 6.90 -9.62 22.70
N ASP A 90 7.20 -10.59 23.58
CA ASP A 90 8.53 -11.14 23.75
C ASP A 90 9.04 -11.85 22.47
N PRO A 91 10.37 -11.82 22.24
CA PRO A 91 11.44 -11.21 23.03
C PRO A 91 11.68 -9.73 22.69
N TRP A 92 10.93 -9.14 21.74
CA TRP A 92 11.14 -7.76 21.25
C TRP A 92 10.20 -6.74 21.91
N VAL A 93 9.51 -7.11 22.99
CA VAL A 93 8.66 -6.19 23.72
C VAL A 93 9.42 -4.91 24.09
N GLY A 94 8.82 -3.75 23.84
CA GLY A 94 9.46 -2.45 24.07
C GLY A 94 10.26 -1.87 22.89
N THR A 95 10.52 -2.66 21.85
CA THR A 95 11.21 -2.18 20.64
C THR A 95 10.31 -1.22 19.87
N PRO A 96 10.79 0.00 19.52
CA PRO A 96 10.02 0.92 18.70
C PRO A 96 9.72 0.36 17.30
N ILE A 97 8.48 0.52 16.86
CA ILE A 97 8.07 0.31 15.46
C ILE A 97 7.98 1.68 14.80
N PRO A 98 8.74 1.93 13.71
CA PRO A 98 8.67 3.20 13.01
C PRO A 98 7.32 3.44 12.33
N ASP A 99 7.01 4.70 12.05
CA ASP A 99 5.86 5.09 11.25
C ASP A 99 5.91 4.45 9.84
N HIS A 100 4.88 3.71 9.46
CA HIS A 100 4.77 2.84 8.28
C HIS A 100 5.80 1.69 8.25
N GLY A 101 6.43 1.39 9.41
CA GLY A 101 7.40 0.31 9.53
C GLY A 101 8.77 0.61 8.93
N GLU A 102 9.53 -0.46 8.64
CA GLU A 102 10.94 -0.34 8.27
C GLU A 102 11.19 -0.39 6.75
N LEU A 103 10.28 -1.00 5.97
CA LEU A 103 10.56 -1.35 4.57
C LEU A 103 10.72 -0.14 3.66
N TRP A 104 9.93 0.90 3.84
CA TRP A 104 9.93 2.10 2.98
C TRP A 104 11.18 2.95 3.11
N SER A 105 11.88 2.87 4.26
CA SER A 105 12.98 3.78 4.63
C SER A 105 14.36 3.16 4.47
N GLN A 106 14.48 2.04 3.76
CA GLN A 106 15.76 1.36 3.54
C GLN A 106 15.93 0.94 2.08
N PRO A 107 17.18 0.84 1.57
CA PRO A 107 17.42 0.36 0.23
C PRO A 107 17.10 -1.14 0.10
N TRP A 108 16.48 -1.51 -1.03
CA TRP A 108 16.23 -2.90 -1.37
C TRP A 108 17.24 -3.42 -2.40
N LYS A 109 17.67 -4.65 -2.22
CA LYS A 109 18.50 -5.38 -3.21
C LYS A 109 17.59 -5.85 -4.35
N ILE A 110 17.86 -5.42 -5.57
CA ILE A 110 17.04 -5.75 -6.75
C ILE A 110 17.75 -6.80 -7.61
N GLN A 111 16.99 -7.81 -8.02
CA GLN A 111 17.38 -8.79 -9.03
C GLN A 111 16.38 -8.75 -10.20
N ILE A 112 16.89 -8.82 -11.43
CA ILE A 112 16.09 -8.72 -12.64
C ILE A 112 16.36 -9.93 -13.52
N ARG A 113 15.28 -10.53 -14.03
CA ARG A 113 15.33 -11.66 -14.95
C ARG A 113 14.29 -11.51 -16.05
N ILE A 114 14.66 -11.83 -17.29
CA ILE A 114 13.71 -11.93 -18.40
C ILE A 114 13.68 -13.40 -18.84
N GLU A 115 12.51 -14.03 -18.74
CA GLU A 115 12.29 -15.42 -19.09
C GLU A 115 11.71 -15.52 -20.50
N GLU A 116 12.40 -16.23 -21.39
CA GLU A 116 11.99 -16.54 -22.76
C GLU A 116 11.49 -15.33 -23.57
N GLY A 117 11.86 -14.12 -23.19
CA GLY A 117 11.33 -12.88 -23.78
C GLY A 117 9.85 -12.62 -23.53
N LYS A 118 9.20 -13.42 -22.65
CA LYS A 118 7.76 -13.36 -22.38
C LYS A 118 7.42 -12.79 -21.00
N ARG A 119 8.32 -12.92 -20.04
CA ARG A 119 8.12 -12.42 -18.66
C ARG A 119 9.33 -11.61 -18.19
N LEU A 120 9.05 -10.46 -17.63
CA LEU A 120 10.00 -9.67 -16.86
C LEU A 120 9.72 -9.91 -15.38
N ILE A 121 10.70 -10.39 -14.66
CA ILE A 121 10.63 -10.71 -13.22
C ILE A 121 11.62 -9.82 -12.50
N VAL A 122 11.13 -9.06 -11.53
CA VAL A 122 11.93 -8.14 -10.72
C VAL A 122 11.68 -8.46 -9.26
N THR A 123 12.70 -8.99 -8.58
CA THR A 123 12.64 -9.30 -7.15
C THR A 123 13.41 -8.27 -6.36
N GLY A 124 12.72 -7.60 -5.44
CA GLY A 124 13.31 -6.74 -4.43
C GLY A 124 13.30 -7.43 -3.07
N ALA A 125 14.40 -7.34 -2.33
CA ALA A 125 14.55 -7.94 -1.00
C ALA A 125 15.13 -6.94 -0.01
N ALA A 126 14.61 -6.99 1.23
CA ALA A 126 15.10 -6.26 2.38
C ALA A 126 15.12 -7.15 3.63
N GLU A 127 16.01 -6.84 4.56
CA GLU A 127 16.10 -7.48 5.87
C GLU A 127 15.67 -6.48 6.94
N GLY A 128 15.05 -6.97 8.02
CA GLY A 128 14.67 -6.11 9.13
C GLY A 128 15.88 -5.48 9.82
N ARG A 129 15.74 -4.25 10.26
CA ARG A 129 16.77 -3.53 11.03
C ARG A 129 16.64 -3.76 12.52
N SER A 130 15.43 -3.66 13.05
CA SER A 130 15.11 -3.86 14.46
C SER A 130 14.48 -5.22 14.73
N PHE A 131 13.95 -5.86 13.70
CA PHE A 131 13.23 -7.13 13.80
C PHE A 131 13.82 -8.20 12.88
N PRO A 132 13.78 -9.49 13.27
CA PRO A 132 14.45 -10.58 12.58
C PRO A 132 13.59 -11.14 11.44
N TYR A 133 13.52 -10.42 10.34
CA TYR A 133 12.82 -10.89 9.14
C TYR A 133 13.61 -10.65 7.87
N ARG A 134 13.28 -11.42 6.84
CA ARG A 134 13.59 -11.15 5.46
C ARG A 134 12.31 -11.02 4.68
N PHE A 135 12.18 -9.92 3.94
CA PHE A 135 11.01 -9.61 3.12
C PHE A 135 11.40 -9.56 1.64
N GLU A 136 10.61 -10.23 0.80
CA GLU A 136 10.81 -10.21 -0.64
C GLU A 136 9.50 -9.83 -1.35
N ARG A 137 9.60 -8.96 -2.37
CA ARG A 137 8.52 -8.64 -3.31
C ARG A 137 8.99 -8.92 -4.73
N THR A 138 8.26 -9.76 -5.46
CA THR A 138 8.55 -10.11 -6.85
C THR A 138 7.45 -9.58 -7.76
N LEU A 139 7.79 -8.65 -8.64
CA LEU A 139 6.94 -8.15 -9.71
C LEU A 139 7.11 -9.04 -10.94
N ILE A 140 6.00 -9.54 -11.49
CA ILE A 140 5.97 -10.36 -12.70
C ILE A 140 5.10 -9.66 -13.73
N LEU A 141 5.74 -9.17 -14.80
CA LEU A 141 5.12 -8.53 -15.94
C LEU A 141 5.18 -9.47 -17.15
N GLU A 142 4.03 -9.87 -17.66
CA GLU A 142 3.96 -10.61 -18.92
C GLU A 142 3.93 -9.63 -20.10
N ALA A 143 4.56 -10.02 -21.22
CA ALA A 143 4.56 -9.21 -22.43
C ALA A 143 3.12 -8.92 -22.89
N ASP A 144 2.86 -7.68 -23.25
CA ASP A 144 1.59 -7.19 -23.81
C ASP A 144 0.34 -7.40 -22.92
N ARG A 145 0.53 -7.71 -21.63
CA ARG A 145 -0.56 -7.86 -20.67
C ARG A 145 -0.73 -6.57 -19.84
N PRO A 146 -1.95 -6.00 -19.73
CA PRO A 146 -2.21 -4.84 -18.88
C PRO A 146 -2.37 -5.27 -17.41
N ALA A 147 -1.49 -6.13 -16.92
CA ALA A 147 -1.54 -6.71 -15.59
C ALA A 147 -0.14 -6.97 -15.05
N VAL A 148 -0.02 -6.88 -13.73
CA VAL A 148 1.19 -7.23 -12.97
C VAL A 148 0.80 -8.17 -11.84
N ARG A 149 1.46 -9.31 -11.73
CA ARG A 149 1.39 -10.16 -10.56
C ARG A 149 2.50 -9.77 -9.59
N ILE A 150 2.16 -9.63 -8.33
CA ILE A 150 3.09 -9.31 -7.26
C ILE A 150 3.06 -10.47 -6.27
N ARG A 151 4.21 -11.09 -6.04
CA ARG A 151 4.38 -12.14 -5.03
C ARG A 151 5.17 -11.59 -3.88
N TYR A 152 4.79 -11.98 -2.70
CA TYR A 152 5.46 -11.65 -1.45
C TYR A 152 5.91 -12.91 -0.74
N ARG A 153 7.07 -12.81 -0.10
CA ARG A 153 7.60 -13.84 0.79
C ARG A 153 8.18 -13.15 2.01
N LEU A 154 7.72 -13.57 3.16
CA LEU A 154 8.21 -13.14 4.47
C LEU A 154 8.81 -14.33 5.17
N GLN A 155 10.04 -14.21 5.64
CA GLN A 155 10.74 -15.20 6.43
C GLN A 155 11.01 -14.64 7.83
N ASN A 156 10.65 -15.38 8.86
CA ASN A 156 11.10 -15.15 10.23
C ASN A 156 12.48 -15.79 10.38
N THR A 157 13.49 -14.99 10.72
CA THR A 157 14.87 -15.47 10.85
C THR A 157 15.26 -15.78 12.31
N ALA A 158 14.31 -15.66 13.26
CA ALA A 158 14.52 -15.94 14.68
C ALA A 158 13.93 -17.27 15.13
N GLU A 159 14.36 -17.72 16.32
CA GLU A 159 13.83 -18.89 17.03
C GLU A 159 12.57 -18.58 17.88
N HIS A 160 11.96 -17.42 17.69
CA HIS A 160 10.75 -16.96 18.37
C HIS A 160 9.66 -16.59 17.38
N THR A 161 8.40 -16.73 17.79
CA THR A 161 7.25 -16.30 16.98
C THR A 161 7.29 -14.80 16.76
N PHE A 162 7.09 -14.37 15.50
CA PHE A 162 7.06 -12.98 15.12
C PHE A 162 5.61 -12.56 14.77
N TYR A 163 5.12 -11.52 15.42
CA TYR A 163 3.80 -10.92 15.16
C TYR A 163 3.96 -9.67 14.32
N PHE A 164 3.02 -9.43 13.40
CA PHE A 164 3.15 -8.30 12.48
C PHE A 164 1.81 -7.86 11.89
N LEU A 165 1.84 -6.68 11.31
CA LEU A 165 0.88 -6.22 10.31
C LEU A 165 1.63 -5.98 9.00
N TRP A 166 0.97 -6.20 7.90
CA TRP A 166 1.45 -5.83 6.57
C TRP A 166 0.32 -5.19 5.78
N ALA A 167 0.65 -4.13 5.03
CA ALA A 167 -0.25 -3.56 4.03
C ALA A 167 0.52 -3.15 2.78
N ALA A 168 -0.04 -3.44 1.62
CA ALA A 168 0.31 -2.74 0.40
C ALA A 168 -0.28 -1.34 0.46
N HIS A 169 0.51 -0.31 0.13
CA HIS A 169 0.10 1.10 0.30
C HIS A 169 0.20 1.91 -1.01
N PRO A 170 -0.57 1.54 -2.08
CA PRO A 170 -0.65 2.35 -3.29
C PRO A 170 -1.52 3.58 -3.03
N LEU A 171 -0.96 4.77 -3.27
CA LEU A 171 -1.67 6.04 -3.17
C LEU A 171 -2.11 6.52 -4.56
N PHE A 172 -3.36 6.90 -4.68
CA PHE A 172 -3.99 7.42 -5.90
C PHE A 172 -4.44 8.86 -5.69
N PRO A 173 -4.46 9.71 -6.74
CA PRO A 173 -5.13 10.99 -6.64
C PRO A 173 -6.63 10.76 -6.39
N LEU A 174 -7.23 11.55 -5.52
CA LEU A 174 -8.68 11.60 -5.39
C LEU A 174 -9.19 12.71 -6.32
N LEU A 175 -9.89 12.33 -7.38
CA LEU A 175 -10.41 13.25 -8.41
C LEU A 175 -11.95 13.28 -8.37
N PRO A 176 -12.60 14.40 -8.74
CA PRO A 176 -14.03 14.44 -8.92
C PRO A 176 -14.52 13.35 -9.89
N GLY A 177 -15.56 12.61 -9.51
CA GLY A 177 -16.13 11.52 -10.32
C GLY A 177 -15.36 10.20 -10.29
N MET A 178 -14.33 10.06 -9.44
CA MET A 178 -13.75 8.77 -9.14
C MET A 178 -14.72 7.88 -8.38
N ARG A 179 -14.69 6.57 -8.66
CA ARG A 179 -15.56 5.59 -8.00
C ARG A 179 -14.79 4.39 -7.46
N LEU A 180 -15.20 3.93 -6.29
CA LEU A 180 -14.72 2.72 -5.63
C LEU A 180 -15.73 1.59 -5.82
N LEU A 181 -15.27 0.46 -6.35
CA LEU A 181 -16.06 -0.75 -6.45
C LEU A 181 -15.42 -1.83 -5.58
N ILE A 182 -16.10 -2.15 -4.48
CA ILE A 182 -15.69 -3.15 -3.49
C ILE A 182 -16.83 -4.16 -3.35
N PRO A 183 -16.57 -5.46 -3.50
CA PRO A 183 -17.60 -6.49 -3.42
C PRO A 183 -18.31 -6.50 -2.07
N GLY A 184 -19.62 -6.38 -2.09
CA GLY A 184 -20.49 -6.50 -0.92
C GLY A 184 -21.25 -7.83 -0.86
N PRO A 185 -21.92 -8.09 0.27
CA PRO A 185 -21.97 -7.24 1.46
C PRO A 185 -20.64 -7.22 2.21
N ALA A 186 -20.30 -6.06 2.80
CA ALA A 186 -19.11 -5.89 3.63
C ALA A 186 -19.43 -4.99 4.84
N THR A 187 -18.79 -5.28 5.96
CA THR A 187 -18.83 -4.43 7.14
C THR A 187 -17.53 -3.64 7.22
N ALA A 188 -17.65 -2.33 7.40
CA ALA A 188 -16.54 -1.40 7.58
C ALA A 188 -16.42 -1.02 9.06
N ARG A 189 -15.17 -0.87 9.52
CA ARG A 189 -14.85 -0.34 10.86
C ARG A 189 -13.85 0.81 10.72
N VAL A 190 -14.20 1.95 11.31
CA VAL A 190 -13.36 3.16 11.30
C VAL A 190 -12.17 2.96 12.23
N ALA A 191 -10.96 3.12 11.70
CA ALA A 191 -9.72 3.13 12.47
C ALA A 191 -9.31 4.55 12.86
N ALA A 192 -9.45 5.52 11.94
CA ALA A 192 -9.21 6.93 12.21
C ALA A 192 -10.11 7.81 11.34
N ALA A 193 -10.53 8.97 11.84
CA ALA A 193 -11.36 9.91 11.10
C ALA A 193 -11.10 11.33 11.53
N ILE A 194 -11.21 12.27 10.60
CA ILE A 194 -11.14 13.70 10.81
C ILE A 194 -12.34 14.34 10.11
N GLY A 195 -13.19 14.99 10.89
CA GLY A 195 -14.30 15.80 10.38
C GLY A 195 -15.48 15.02 9.76
N VAL A 196 -15.55 13.68 9.90
CA VAL A 196 -16.59 12.89 9.22
C VAL A 196 -17.27 11.82 10.08
N ALA A 197 -16.57 11.16 11.00
CA ALA A 197 -17.10 10.07 11.79
C ALA A 197 -16.34 9.88 13.10
N PRO A 198 -16.94 9.29 14.16
CA PRO A 198 -16.20 8.86 15.34
C PRO A 198 -15.34 7.64 15.05
N GLN A 199 -14.23 7.49 15.79
CA GLN A 199 -13.40 6.29 15.76
C GLN A 199 -14.19 5.05 16.21
N ALA A 200 -13.76 3.87 15.78
CA ALA A 200 -14.34 2.57 16.09
C ALA A 200 -15.79 2.36 15.61
N MET A 201 -16.38 3.32 14.91
CA MET A 201 -17.70 3.14 14.30
C MET A 201 -17.69 1.94 13.35
N VAL A 202 -18.72 1.10 13.44
CA VAL A 202 -18.95 -0.04 12.56
C VAL A 202 -20.23 0.23 11.75
N PHE A 203 -20.17 0.02 10.43
CA PHE A 203 -21.31 0.29 9.55
C PHE A 203 -21.28 -0.62 8.31
N PRO A 204 -22.45 -0.83 7.65
CA PRO A 204 -22.51 -1.52 6.37
C PRO A 204 -21.87 -0.66 5.27
N TRP A 205 -20.87 -1.19 4.57
CA TRP A 205 -20.32 -0.55 3.37
C TRP A 205 -21.41 -0.46 2.27
N PRO A 206 -21.54 0.66 1.55
CA PRO A 206 -20.66 1.84 1.54
C PRO A 206 -21.24 3.06 2.29
N GLN A 207 -22.31 2.91 3.04
CA GLN A 207 -23.11 4.00 3.60
C GLN A 207 -22.59 4.38 5.00
N LEU A 208 -21.65 5.35 5.08
CA LEU A 208 -21.17 5.88 6.36
C LEU A 208 -22.26 6.76 6.99
N PRO A 209 -22.74 6.42 8.20
CA PRO A 209 -23.68 7.29 8.92
C PRO A 209 -23.02 8.61 9.32
N ILE A 210 -23.68 9.72 8.99
CA ILE A 210 -23.31 11.09 9.38
C ILE A 210 -24.52 11.82 9.94
N GLU A 211 -24.33 12.98 10.52
CA GLU A 211 -25.46 13.81 10.95
C GLU A 211 -26.35 14.17 9.75
N GLY A 212 -27.63 13.89 9.89
CA GLY A 212 -28.63 14.18 8.85
C GLY A 212 -28.74 13.17 7.71
N GLY A 213 -27.97 12.04 7.73
CA GLY A 213 -28.07 11.04 6.68
C GLY A 213 -26.91 10.07 6.54
N PHE A 214 -26.50 9.83 5.31
CA PHE A 214 -25.38 8.93 4.99
C PHE A 214 -24.46 9.57 3.95
N LEU A 215 -23.16 9.33 4.10
CA LEU A 215 -22.15 9.60 3.09
C LEU A 215 -21.86 8.31 2.30
N ASP A 216 -22.06 8.33 0.99
CA ASP A 216 -21.71 7.21 0.13
C ASP A 216 -20.20 7.24 -0.20
N LEU A 217 -19.45 6.33 0.40
CA LEU A 217 -18.02 6.26 0.22
C LEU A 217 -17.57 5.66 -1.12
N ARG A 218 -18.49 5.25 -1.99
CA ARG A 218 -18.14 4.78 -3.35
C ARG A 218 -17.73 5.93 -4.27
N GLU A 219 -18.22 7.14 -4.01
CA GLU A 219 -17.97 8.34 -4.81
C GLU A 219 -17.57 9.50 -3.87
N PRO A 220 -16.40 9.43 -3.21
CA PRO A 220 -15.99 10.44 -2.26
C PRO A 220 -15.72 11.78 -2.97
N ASP A 221 -16.33 12.84 -2.46
CA ASP A 221 -16.10 14.20 -2.94
C ASP A 221 -14.71 14.68 -2.49
N PRO A 222 -13.78 15.03 -3.39
CA PRO A 222 -12.46 15.50 -3.01
C PRO A 222 -12.45 16.83 -2.24
N GLU A 223 -13.52 17.62 -2.32
CA GLU A 223 -13.68 18.90 -1.61
C GLU A 223 -14.36 18.77 -0.25
N GLY A 224 -14.55 17.54 0.24
CA GLY A 224 -15.31 17.24 1.47
C GLY A 224 -14.68 17.76 2.76
N LYS A 225 -13.39 18.12 2.77
CA LYS A 225 -12.62 18.62 3.93
C LYS A 225 -12.60 17.64 5.12
N TRP A 226 -12.58 16.35 4.82
CA TRP A 226 -12.48 15.28 5.80
C TRP A 226 -11.42 14.26 5.40
N ALA A 227 -11.01 13.42 6.36
CA ALA A 227 -10.17 12.26 6.10
C ALA A 227 -10.67 11.05 6.89
N LEU A 228 -10.51 9.86 6.33
CA LEU A 228 -11.02 8.62 6.87
C LEU A 228 -10.08 7.45 6.59
N LYS A 229 -9.73 6.71 7.65
CA LYS A 229 -9.13 5.39 7.56
C LYS A 229 -10.11 4.36 8.08
N LEU A 230 -10.41 3.37 7.28
CA LEU A 230 -11.26 2.25 7.69
C LEU A 230 -10.72 0.93 7.17
N PHE A 231 -11.19 -0.14 7.78
CA PHE A 231 -10.91 -1.51 7.35
C PHE A 231 -12.22 -2.24 7.09
N LEU A 232 -12.24 -3.03 6.04
CA LEU A 232 -13.39 -3.84 5.67
C LEU A 232 -12.95 -5.23 5.17
N ARG A 233 -13.89 -6.18 5.24
CA ARG A 233 -13.72 -7.55 4.71
C ARG A 233 -14.68 -7.72 3.54
N PRO A 234 -14.22 -7.51 2.29
CA PRO A 234 -15.06 -7.65 1.12
C PRO A 234 -15.56 -9.09 0.93
N ALA A 235 -16.71 -9.24 0.28
CA ALA A 235 -17.27 -10.56 -0.04
C ALA A 235 -16.42 -11.36 -1.05
N ALA A 236 -15.56 -10.67 -1.80
CA ALA A 236 -14.58 -11.29 -2.67
C ALA A 236 -13.24 -10.56 -2.57
N SER A 237 -12.14 -11.25 -2.87
CA SER A 237 -10.77 -10.80 -2.66
C SER A 237 -10.31 -9.87 -3.80
N TRP A 238 -11.00 -8.76 -4.03
CA TRP A 238 -10.61 -7.71 -4.98
C TRP A 238 -11.27 -6.37 -4.66
N ALA A 239 -10.67 -5.29 -5.17
CA ALA A 239 -11.24 -3.95 -5.17
C ALA A 239 -10.83 -3.22 -6.45
N ARG A 240 -11.68 -2.29 -6.93
CA ARG A 240 -11.44 -1.53 -8.15
C ARG A 240 -11.65 -0.04 -7.92
N LEU A 241 -10.72 0.74 -8.45
CA LEU A 241 -10.83 2.18 -8.60
C LEU A 241 -11.19 2.51 -10.05
N ILE A 242 -12.21 3.31 -10.26
CA ILE A 242 -12.68 3.75 -11.58
C ILE A 242 -12.35 5.24 -11.72
N HIS A 243 -11.53 5.56 -12.70
CA HIS A 243 -11.16 6.93 -13.06
C HIS A 243 -12.33 7.65 -13.76
N PRO A 244 -12.46 8.99 -13.68
CA PRO A 244 -13.53 9.75 -14.35
C PRO A 244 -13.62 9.52 -15.86
N THR A 245 -12.53 9.13 -16.52
CA THR A 245 -12.53 8.75 -17.97
C THR A 245 -13.12 7.37 -18.25
N GLY A 246 -13.52 6.61 -17.24
CA GLY A 246 -13.97 5.22 -17.36
C GLY A 246 -12.84 4.17 -17.33
N ALA A 247 -11.59 4.58 -17.34
CA ALA A 247 -10.47 3.67 -17.08
C ALA A 247 -10.55 3.11 -15.65
N TRP A 248 -10.03 1.91 -15.43
CA TRP A 248 -10.08 1.30 -14.10
C TRP A 248 -8.76 0.62 -13.72
N TRP A 249 -8.50 0.60 -12.43
CA TRP A 249 -7.39 -0.09 -11.79
C TRP A 249 -7.97 -1.04 -10.74
N GLU A 250 -7.65 -2.32 -10.85
CA GLU A 250 -8.16 -3.36 -9.96
C GLU A 250 -7.03 -4.08 -9.27
N ILE A 251 -7.19 -4.31 -7.97
CA ILE A 251 -6.31 -5.13 -7.18
C ILE A 251 -7.07 -6.34 -6.63
N GLY A 252 -6.61 -7.53 -6.99
CA GLY A 252 -7.05 -8.79 -6.39
C GLY A 252 -5.95 -9.38 -5.51
N TRP A 253 -6.32 -10.20 -4.53
CA TRP A 253 -5.36 -10.80 -3.61
C TRP A 253 -5.64 -12.25 -3.29
N ARG A 254 -4.58 -12.96 -2.84
CA ARG A 254 -4.62 -14.35 -2.39
C ARG A 254 -3.65 -14.54 -1.21
N GLY A 255 -3.96 -15.48 -0.34
CA GLY A 255 -3.17 -15.83 0.84
C GLY A 255 -3.81 -15.28 2.14
N PRO A 256 -3.01 -15.01 3.18
CA PRO A 256 -3.50 -14.68 4.51
C PRO A 256 -3.98 -13.22 4.66
N ILE A 257 -4.29 -12.55 3.56
CA ILE A 257 -4.81 -11.18 3.57
C ILE A 257 -6.22 -11.18 4.17
N THR A 258 -6.39 -10.49 5.27
CA THR A 258 -7.61 -10.53 6.10
C THR A 258 -8.54 -9.35 5.85
N HIS A 259 -7.99 -8.21 5.44
CA HIS A 259 -8.74 -6.97 5.30
C HIS A 259 -8.33 -6.20 4.02
N LEU A 260 -9.21 -5.31 3.61
CA LEU A 260 -8.89 -4.19 2.76
C LEU A 260 -8.91 -2.93 3.64
N GLY A 261 -7.77 -2.29 3.82
CA GLY A 261 -7.68 -0.94 4.32
C GLY A 261 -8.10 0.04 3.23
N LEU A 262 -8.83 1.07 3.61
CA LEU A 262 -9.21 2.17 2.74
C LEU A 262 -8.84 3.48 3.44
N TRP A 263 -7.93 4.23 2.84
CA TRP A 263 -7.64 5.60 3.18
C TRP A 263 -8.31 6.53 2.18
N ILE A 264 -9.05 7.52 2.65
CA ILE A 264 -9.63 8.59 1.83
C ILE A 264 -9.28 9.91 2.49
N ASN A 265 -8.54 10.76 1.81
CA ASN A 265 -8.27 12.13 2.22
C ASN A 265 -8.92 13.10 1.22
N ALA A 266 -10.05 13.62 1.60
CA ALA A 266 -10.83 14.60 0.84
C ALA A 266 -10.44 16.05 1.23
N GLY A 267 -9.15 16.31 1.43
CA GLY A 267 -8.65 17.62 1.84
C GLY A 267 -8.85 17.96 3.33
N GLY A 268 -9.11 16.95 4.16
CA GLY A 268 -9.28 17.14 5.62
C GLY A 268 -8.01 16.98 6.42
N TRP A 269 -6.93 16.51 5.79
CA TRP A 269 -5.71 16.17 6.51
C TRP A 269 -4.45 16.47 5.71
N SER A 270 -3.38 16.82 6.44
CA SER A 270 -2.01 16.88 5.94
C SER A 270 -1.04 16.42 7.03
N GLY A 271 -0.07 15.57 6.68
CA GLY A 271 0.86 15.00 7.66
C GLY A 271 1.97 15.92 8.13
N ALA A 272 2.24 16.99 7.40
CA ALA A 272 3.30 17.94 7.65
C ALA A 272 2.74 19.37 7.73
N ASN A 273 3.60 20.35 7.90
CA ASN A 273 3.25 21.78 7.74
C ASN A 273 3.03 22.11 6.25
N THR A 274 2.21 21.30 5.58
CA THR A 274 1.83 21.45 4.17
C THR A 274 0.34 21.74 4.08
N PRO A 275 -0.14 22.34 2.99
CA PRO A 275 -1.58 22.42 2.73
C PRO A 275 -2.22 21.02 2.69
N PRO A 276 -3.50 20.90 3.07
CA PRO A 276 -4.25 19.66 2.84
C PRO A 276 -4.23 19.26 1.36
N TYR A 277 -4.26 17.96 1.12
CA TYR A 277 -4.23 17.38 -0.21
C TYR A 277 -5.30 16.28 -0.37
N GLN A 278 -5.55 15.88 -1.60
CA GLN A 278 -6.55 14.88 -1.94
C GLN A 278 -5.88 13.61 -2.46
N ASN A 279 -6.04 12.52 -1.73
CA ASN A 279 -5.59 11.20 -2.16
C ASN A 279 -6.44 10.09 -1.55
N LEU A 280 -6.27 8.89 -2.06
CA LEU A 280 -6.87 7.68 -1.49
C LEU A 280 -5.91 6.49 -1.64
N ALA A 281 -6.09 5.46 -0.81
CA ALA A 281 -5.39 4.18 -0.97
C ALA A 281 -6.35 3.00 -0.87
N LEU A 282 -6.08 1.96 -1.66
CA LEU A 282 -6.66 0.63 -1.54
C LEU A 282 -5.59 -0.31 -1.01
N GLU A 283 -5.71 -0.75 0.24
CA GLU A 283 -4.65 -1.41 0.99
C GLU A 283 -5.01 -2.85 1.39
N PRO A 284 -4.81 -3.85 0.53
CA PRO A 284 -4.85 -5.24 0.99
C PRO A 284 -3.89 -5.43 2.17
N ALA A 285 -4.40 -5.98 3.29
CA ALA A 285 -3.68 -6.02 4.54
C ALA A 285 -3.76 -7.39 5.23
N ILE A 286 -2.65 -7.80 5.85
CA ILE A 286 -2.59 -8.87 6.85
C ILE A 286 -2.71 -8.22 8.21
N GLY A 287 -3.89 -8.34 8.82
CA GLY A 287 -4.25 -7.71 10.09
C GLY A 287 -4.94 -6.35 9.95
N ALA A 288 -5.42 -5.84 11.07
CA ALA A 288 -6.08 -4.55 11.27
C ALA A 288 -6.21 -4.27 12.77
N PRO A 289 -6.22 -3.00 13.23
CA PRO A 289 -6.00 -1.77 12.47
C PRO A 289 -4.50 -1.51 12.21
N ASP A 290 -4.11 -0.25 12.06
CA ASP A 290 -2.74 0.14 11.72
C ASP A 290 -1.72 -0.10 12.85
N ASP A 291 -2.13 -0.09 14.13
CA ASP A 291 -1.29 -0.33 15.31
C ASP A 291 -1.28 -1.80 15.69
N LEU A 292 -0.10 -2.43 15.78
CA LEU A 292 0.06 -3.83 16.10
C LEU A 292 -0.44 -4.18 17.52
N GLY A 293 -0.20 -3.31 18.50
CA GLY A 293 -0.67 -3.54 19.86
C GLY A 293 -2.19 -3.50 19.96
N VAL A 294 -2.83 -2.57 19.27
CA VAL A 294 -4.31 -2.48 19.18
C VAL A 294 -4.86 -3.68 18.40
N ALA A 295 -4.21 -4.07 17.31
CA ALA A 295 -4.58 -5.26 16.54
C ALA A 295 -4.61 -6.51 17.40
N MET A 296 -3.59 -6.71 18.24
CA MET A 296 -3.49 -7.89 19.12
C MET A 296 -4.49 -7.84 20.29
N ARG A 297 -4.70 -6.68 20.91
CA ARG A 297 -5.54 -6.60 22.13
C ARG A 297 -7.03 -6.41 21.84
N GLU A 298 -7.39 -5.74 20.75
CA GLU A 298 -8.76 -5.24 20.57
C GLU A 298 -9.45 -5.76 19.32
N TRP A 299 -8.70 -5.94 18.21
CA TRP A 299 -9.32 -6.38 16.96
C TRP A 299 -9.17 -7.88 16.70
N GLY A 300 -8.11 -8.52 17.22
CA GLY A 300 -7.85 -9.93 17.04
C GLY A 300 -7.38 -10.33 15.64
N PHE A 301 -6.93 -9.36 14.82
CA PHE A 301 -6.46 -9.59 13.45
C PHE A 301 -5.05 -9.09 13.28
N PHE A 302 -4.09 -10.00 13.20
CA PHE A 302 -2.66 -9.75 12.99
C PHE A 302 -2.01 -10.94 12.32
N GLY A 303 -0.84 -10.73 11.70
CA GLY A 303 -0.01 -11.79 11.19
C GLY A 303 0.79 -12.47 12.29
N LEU A 304 0.98 -13.77 12.17
CA LEU A 304 1.80 -14.58 13.06
C LEU A 304 2.69 -15.46 12.20
N LEU A 305 4.00 -15.40 12.43
CA LEU A 305 4.96 -16.24 11.74
C LEU A 305 5.80 -17.03 12.76
N PRO A 306 5.64 -18.36 12.80
CA PRO A 306 6.40 -19.22 13.73
C PRO A 306 7.92 -19.11 13.53
N PRO A 307 8.72 -19.58 14.49
CA PRO A 307 10.18 -19.58 14.39
C PRO A 307 10.69 -20.19 13.09
N LEU A 308 11.59 -19.49 12.41
CA LEU A 308 12.27 -19.94 11.18
C LEU A 308 11.35 -20.32 10.01
N GLN A 309 10.05 -19.98 10.10
CA GLN A 309 9.07 -20.27 9.05
C GLN A 309 8.96 -19.14 8.04
N GLU A 310 8.29 -19.45 6.95
CA GLU A 310 8.01 -18.55 5.84
C GLU A 310 6.51 -18.45 5.59
N MET A 311 6.10 -17.30 5.04
CA MET A 311 4.73 -17.03 4.61
C MET A 311 4.75 -16.40 3.23
N GLU A 312 3.84 -16.83 2.36
CA GLU A 312 3.69 -16.28 1.02
C GLU A 312 2.26 -15.78 0.76
N TRP A 313 2.16 -14.71 0.00
CA TRP A 313 0.90 -14.19 -0.53
C TRP A 313 1.12 -13.50 -1.87
N SER A 314 0.03 -13.09 -2.50
CA SER A 314 0.15 -12.40 -3.78
C SER A 314 -0.97 -11.41 -4.03
N LEU A 315 -0.63 -10.39 -4.83
CA LEU A 315 -1.57 -9.47 -5.43
C LEU A 315 -1.56 -9.65 -6.96
N GLN A 316 -2.69 -9.35 -7.57
CA GLN A 316 -2.83 -9.22 -9.01
C GLN A 316 -3.39 -7.83 -9.29
N VAL A 317 -2.62 -7.00 -9.96
CA VAL A 317 -3.10 -5.69 -10.43
C VAL A 317 -3.40 -5.77 -11.91
N THR A 318 -4.57 -5.26 -12.30
CA THR A 318 -5.00 -5.20 -13.71
C THR A 318 -5.55 -3.80 -14.00
N VAL A 319 -5.27 -3.27 -15.19
CA VAL A 319 -5.81 -1.99 -15.64
C VAL A 319 -6.56 -2.14 -16.96
N GLY A 320 -7.67 -1.40 -17.10
CA GLY A 320 -8.51 -1.49 -18.29
C GLY A 320 -9.26 -0.22 -18.63
#